data_9a4772b78e3756b998678a666003ffbb
#
_entry.id   9a4772b78e3756b998678a666003ffbb
#
_cell.length_a   1.000
_cell.length_b   1.000
_cell.length_c   1.000
_cell.angle_alpha   90.00
_cell.angle_beta   90.00
_cell.angle_gamma   90.00
#
_symmetry.space_group_name_H-M   'P 1'
#
loop_
_entity.id
_entity.type
_entity.pdbx_description
1 polymer ?
#
loop_
_entity_poly.entity_id
_entity_poly.type
_entity_poly.pdbx_seq_one_letter_code
_entity_poly.pdbx_strand_id
1 'polypeptide(L)'
;YARYLRLNGREVAMIGGSDEHGVPITIKAKAEGVTPQDIVDRYHTIIRDSMEGLGISFDIYSRTTSDIHTDTASEFFRRMYDKGEFIEKTSMQLYDEQAGQFLADRYVTGECPHCHAQGAYGDQCEKCGTSLNATDLINPHSAITGNVPVLRETRHWYLPLDRWEPALRQWILEGHKEWKTNVYG
;
A
#
# COMPACT_ATOMS: atom_id res chain seq x y z
N TYR A 1 -11.99 17.17 -13.91
CA TYR A 1 -11.51 18.50 -13.51
C TYR A 1 -10.47 19.02 -14.49
N ALA A 2 -9.40 18.26 -14.81
CA ALA A 2 -8.36 18.65 -15.78
C ALA A 2 -8.94 19.08 -17.14
N ARG A 3 -9.91 18.30 -17.67
CA ARG A 3 -10.60 18.64 -18.92
C ARG A 3 -11.33 19.98 -18.84
N TYR A 4 -12.01 20.25 -17.74
CA TYR A 4 -12.68 21.53 -17.51
C TYR A 4 -11.67 22.70 -17.54
N LEU A 5 -10.56 22.56 -16.86
CA LEU A 5 -9.53 23.60 -16.83
C LEU A 5 -8.93 23.84 -18.23
N ARG A 6 -8.61 22.76 -18.96
CA ARG A 6 -8.09 22.87 -20.34
C ARG A 6 -9.07 23.55 -21.29
N LEU A 7 -10.39 23.23 -21.17
CA LEU A 7 -11.43 23.89 -21.96
C LEU A 7 -11.56 25.40 -21.63
N ASN A 8 -11.15 25.81 -20.43
CA ASN A 8 -11.08 27.22 -20.04
C ASN A 8 -9.71 27.86 -20.36
N GLY A 9 -8.88 27.23 -21.18
CA GLY A 9 -7.60 27.79 -21.62
C GLY A 9 -6.51 27.79 -20.55
N ARG A 10 -6.68 26.99 -19.49
CA ARG A 10 -5.67 26.83 -18.42
C ARG A 10 -4.63 25.79 -18.81
N GLU A 11 -3.37 26.07 -18.52
CA GLU A 11 -2.31 25.07 -18.57
C GLU A 11 -2.53 24.05 -17.43
N VAL A 12 -2.54 22.77 -17.77
CA VAL A 12 -2.77 21.69 -16.82
C VAL A 12 -1.87 20.51 -17.17
N ALA A 13 -1.02 20.10 -16.25
CA ALA A 13 -0.35 18.83 -16.29
C ALA A 13 -1.20 17.79 -15.54
N MET A 14 -1.70 16.78 -16.26
CA MET A 14 -2.41 15.63 -15.72
C MET A 14 -1.49 14.44 -15.66
N ILE A 15 -1.06 14.08 -14.46
CA ILE A 15 -0.14 12.97 -14.22
C ILE A 15 -0.90 11.85 -13.54
N GLY A 16 -0.71 10.63 -14.00
CA GLY A 16 -1.23 9.41 -13.41
C GLY A 16 -0.24 8.27 -13.51
N GLY A 17 -0.62 7.13 -12.97
CA GLY A 17 0.20 5.93 -13.04
C GLY A 17 -0.46 4.76 -12.32
N SER A 18 0.03 3.56 -12.60
CA SER A 18 -0.35 2.33 -11.91
C SER A 18 0.53 2.11 -10.68
N ASP A 19 -0.11 1.76 -9.57
CA ASP A 19 0.57 1.18 -8.42
C ASP A 19 0.77 -0.32 -8.71
N GLU A 20 2.04 -0.74 -8.75
CA GLU A 20 2.45 -2.05 -9.22
C GLU A 20 3.16 -2.88 -8.15
N HIS A 21 3.01 -2.48 -6.90
CA HIS A 21 3.53 -3.20 -5.76
C HIS A 21 2.38 -3.69 -4.86
N GLY A 22 2.64 -4.77 -4.14
CA GLY A 22 1.71 -5.29 -3.16
C GLY A 22 1.40 -6.78 -3.27
N VAL A 23 0.93 -7.32 -2.16
CA VAL A 23 0.62 -8.74 -1.95
C VAL A 23 -0.38 -9.30 -2.97
N PRO A 24 -1.47 -8.61 -3.36
CA PRO A 24 -2.42 -9.14 -4.33
C PRO A 24 -1.80 -9.51 -5.68
N ILE A 25 -0.78 -8.76 -6.13
CA ILE A 25 -0.08 -9.00 -7.39
C ILE A 25 0.68 -10.31 -7.33
N THR A 26 1.42 -10.56 -6.26
CA THR A 26 2.20 -11.79 -6.09
C THR A 26 1.31 -13.01 -5.91
N ILE A 27 0.19 -12.90 -5.18
CA ILE A 27 -0.80 -13.98 -5.06
C ILE A 27 -1.38 -14.34 -6.44
N LYS A 28 -1.78 -13.31 -7.21
CA LYS A 28 -2.34 -13.51 -8.54
C LYS A 28 -1.34 -14.13 -9.51
N ALA A 29 -0.10 -13.64 -9.50
CA ALA A 29 0.99 -14.19 -10.31
C ALA A 29 1.21 -15.68 -10.02
N LYS A 30 1.25 -16.06 -8.74
CA LYS A 30 1.38 -17.46 -8.31
C LYS A 30 0.19 -18.30 -8.77
N ALA A 31 -1.03 -17.80 -8.63
CA ALA A 31 -2.24 -18.51 -9.04
C ALA A 31 -2.31 -18.73 -10.56
N GLU A 32 -1.79 -17.80 -11.35
CA GLU A 32 -1.76 -17.89 -12.83
C GLU A 32 -0.49 -18.57 -13.37
N GLY A 33 0.50 -18.87 -12.52
CA GLY A 33 1.78 -19.47 -12.94
C GLY A 33 2.67 -18.55 -13.78
N VAL A 34 2.56 -17.24 -13.57
CA VAL A 34 3.31 -16.20 -14.28
C VAL A 34 4.14 -15.37 -13.30
N THR A 35 4.96 -14.44 -13.80
CA THR A 35 5.72 -13.53 -12.94
C THR A 35 4.85 -12.37 -12.46
N PRO A 36 5.18 -11.72 -11.31
CA PRO A 36 4.56 -10.48 -10.90
C PRO A 36 4.63 -9.39 -11.98
N GLN A 37 5.74 -9.33 -12.75
CA GLN A 37 5.91 -8.38 -13.83
C GLN A 37 4.88 -8.59 -14.96
N ASP A 38 4.58 -9.85 -15.33
CA ASP A 38 3.56 -10.15 -16.34
C ASP A 38 2.17 -9.64 -15.92
N ILE A 39 1.87 -9.73 -14.63
CA ILE A 39 0.60 -9.23 -14.07
C ILE A 39 0.55 -7.70 -14.19
N VAL A 40 1.57 -7.01 -13.71
CA VAL A 40 1.56 -5.53 -13.71
C VAL A 40 1.60 -4.95 -15.13
N ASP A 41 2.34 -5.56 -16.05
CA ASP A 41 2.39 -5.13 -17.46
C ASP A 41 1.03 -5.22 -18.14
N ARG A 42 0.32 -6.33 -17.88
CA ARG A 42 -1.05 -6.53 -18.37
C ARG A 42 -2.01 -5.48 -17.83
N TYR A 43 -2.03 -5.29 -16.51
CA TYR A 43 -2.98 -4.38 -15.88
C TYR A 43 -2.63 -2.91 -16.10
N HIS A 44 -1.35 -2.55 -16.17
CA HIS A 44 -0.92 -1.21 -16.58
C HIS A 44 -1.55 -0.81 -17.90
N THR A 45 -1.44 -1.68 -18.91
CA THR A 45 -2.00 -1.45 -20.24
C THR A 45 -3.52 -1.33 -20.20
N ILE A 46 -4.20 -2.28 -19.54
CA ILE A 46 -5.67 -2.28 -19.42
C ILE A 46 -6.18 -1.00 -18.75
N ILE A 47 -5.56 -0.56 -17.67
CA ILE A 47 -5.99 0.62 -16.92
C ILE A 47 -5.75 1.89 -17.77
N ARG A 48 -4.56 2.04 -18.37
CA ARG A 48 -4.25 3.16 -19.24
C ARG A 48 -5.27 3.27 -20.38
N ASP A 49 -5.46 2.20 -21.11
CA ASP A 49 -6.32 2.17 -22.29
C ASP A 49 -7.80 2.39 -21.91
N SER A 50 -8.23 1.90 -20.74
CA SER A 50 -9.57 2.17 -20.19
C SER A 50 -9.77 3.64 -19.87
N MET A 51 -8.79 4.29 -19.23
CA MET A 51 -8.83 5.72 -18.95
C MET A 51 -8.86 6.56 -20.24
N GLU A 52 -8.03 6.22 -21.21
CA GLU A 52 -8.03 6.86 -22.54
C GLU A 52 -9.36 6.67 -23.25
N GLY A 53 -9.94 5.47 -23.19
CA GLY A 53 -11.27 5.16 -23.75
C GLY A 53 -12.41 5.99 -23.13
N LEU A 54 -12.28 6.41 -21.88
CA LEU A 54 -13.16 7.35 -21.19
C LEU A 54 -12.86 8.83 -21.54
N GLY A 55 -11.90 9.07 -22.44
CA GLY A 55 -11.45 10.40 -22.81
C GLY A 55 -10.68 11.13 -21.72
N ILE A 56 -10.06 10.40 -20.80
CA ILE A 56 -9.12 10.94 -19.80
C ILE A 56 -7.75 10.96 -20.45
N SER A 57 -7.21 12.15 -20.70
CA SER A 57 -5.89 12.32 -21.30
C SER A 57 -4.87 12.70 -20.25
N PHE A 58 -3.86 11.88 -20.11
CA PHE A 58 -2.70 12.15 -19.27
C PHE A 58 -1.59 12.79 -20.13
N ASP A 59 -0.84 13.71 -19.53
CA ASP A 59 0.43 14.17 -20.10
C ASP A 59 1.52 13.12 -19.85
N ILE A 60 1.45 12.46 -18.69
CA ILE A 60 2.28 11.30 -18.35
C ILE A 60 1.41 10.27 -17.62
N TYR A 61 1.39 9.03 -18.13
CA TYR A 61 0.88 7.88 -17.41
C TYR A 61 2.04 6.94 -17.09
N SER A 62 2.54 7.04 -15.84
CA SER A 62 3.73 6.34 -15.36
C SER A 62 3.38 5.03 -14.65
N ARG A 63 4.38 4.44 -14.01
CA ARG A 63 4.24 3.22 -13.21
C ARG A 63 5.26 3.18 -12.07
N THR A 64 4.89 2.55 -10.96
CA THR A 64 5.77 2.48 -9.77
C THR A 64 6.93 1.50 -9.95
N THR A 65 6.90 0.62 -10.96
CA THR A 65 8.03 -0.27 -11.31
C THR A 65 9.04 0.37 -12.27
N SER A 66 8.85 1.63 -12.68
CA SER A 66 9.83 2.31 -13.53
C SER A 66 11.14 2.60 -12.80
N ASP A 67 12.25 2.61 -13.54
CA ASP A 67 13.58 2.88 -12.99
C ASP A 67 13.64 4.23 -12.29
N ILE A 68 13.07 5.27 -12.92
CA ILE A 68 13.04 6.62 -12.34
C ILE A 68 12.28 6.65 -11.00
N HIS A 69 11.19 5.89 -10.88
CA HIS A 69 10.45 5.79 -9.63
C HIS A 69 11.28 5.08 -8.55
N THR A 70 11.89 3.96 -8.91
CA THR A 70 12.76 3.17 -8.03
C THR A 70 13.93 3.99 -7.51
N ASP A 71 14.62 4.71 -8.38
CA ASP A 71 15.76 5.55 -8.02
C ASP A 71 15.32 6.70 -7.10
N THR A 72 14.23 7.39 -7.47
CA THR A 72 13.71 8.53 -6.69
C THR A 72 13.23 8.09 -5.31
N ALA A 73 12.47 7.01 -5.21
CA ALA A 73 11.97 6.49 -3.94
C ALA A 73 13.12 6.02 -3.04
N SER A 74 14.11 5.34 -3.62
CA SER A 74 15.30 4.87 -2.91
C SER A 74 16.16 6.03 -2.41
N GLU A 75 16.31 7.08 -3.21
CA GLU A 75 17.04 8.28 -2.80
C GLU A 75 16.30 9.01 -1.68
N PHE A 76 14.97 9.15 -1.80
CA PHE A 76 14.15 9.77 -0.76
C PHE A 76 14.28 9.05 0.57
N PHE A 77 14.15 7.71 0.56
CA PHE A 77 14.33 6.89 1.75
C PHE A 77 15.74 7.07 2.36
N ARG A 78 16.79 7.01 1.53
CA ARG A 78 18.17 7.17 1.99
C ARG A 78 18.40 8.52 2.65
N ARG A 79 17.89 9.61 2.05
CA ARG A 79 17.99 10.94 2.65
C ARG A 79 17.32 11.04 4.01
N MET A 80 16.17 10.39 4.19
CA MET A 80 15.49 10.36 5.49
C MET A 80 16.27 9.51 6.51
N TYR A 81 16.83 8.39 6.07
CA TYR A 81 17.68 7.54 6.90
C TYR A 81 18.93 8.29 7.36
N ASP A 82 19.64 8.96 6.46
CA ASP A 82 20.85 9.71 6.76
C ASP A 82 20.59 10.90 7.71
N LYS A 83 19.38 11.44 7.69
CA LYS A 83 18.92 12.48 8.64
C LYS A 83 18.54 11.91 10.02
N GLY A 84 18.50 10.61 10.19
CA GLY A 84 18.08 10.00 11.46
C GLY A 84 16.58 10.11 11.74
N GLU A 85 15.74 10.21 10.71
CA GLU A 85 14.29 10.37 10.86
C GLU A 85 13.59 9.07 11.24
N PHE A 86 14.26 7.93 11.11
CA PHE A 86 13.70 6.64 11.46
C PHE A 86 14.13 6.18 12.85
N ILE A 87 13.25 5.43 13.50
CA ILE A 87 13.56 4.65 14.69
C ILE A 87 13.48 3.16 14.36
N GLU A 88 14.37 2.37 14.91
CA GLU A 88 14.35 0.92 14.77
C GLU A 88 13.59 0.30 15.94
N LYS A 89 12.67 -0.61 15.66
CA LYS A 89 11.94 -1.38 16.67
C LYS A 89 11.96 -2.86 16.30
N THR A 90 12.13 -3.68 17.31
CA THR A 90 11.96 -5.13 17.23
C THR A 90 10.51 -5.49 17.53
N SER A 91 9.94 -6.40 16.73
CA SER A 91 8.59 -6.92 16.92
C SER A 91 8.52 -8.40 16.57
N MET A 92 7.52 -9.08 17.11
CA MET A 92 7.19 -10.46 16.71
C MET A 92 6.25 -10.42 15.52
N GLN A 93 6.60 -11.15 14.45
CA GLN A 93 5.77 -11.25 13.26
C GLN A 93 5.57 -12.71 12.85
N LEU A 94 4.50 -12.96 12.10
CA LEU A 94 4.19 -14.29 11.60
C LEU A 94 5.14 -14.66 10.46
N TYR A 95 5.70 -15.86 10.54
CA TYR A 95 6.66 -16.41 9.59
C TYR A 95 6.17 -17.77 9.10
N ASP A 96 6.19 -17.96 7.80
CA ASP A 96 5.90 -19.25 7.18
C ASP A 96 7.19 -20.03 6.97
N GLU A 97 7.36 -21.11 7.71
CA GLU A 97 8.58 -21.92 7.65
C GLU A 97 8.73 -22.66 6.32
N GLN A 98 7.62 -23.07 5.70
CA GLN A 98 7.65 -23.74 4.40
C GLN A 98 7.95 -22.77 3.26
N ALA A 99 7.38 -21.57 3.30
CA ALA A 99 7.68 -20.53 2.33
C ALA A 99 9.03 -19.84 2.59
N GLY A 100 9.59 -19.99 3.79
CA GLY A 100 10.88 -19.40 4.18
C GLY A 100 10.83 -17.86 4.29
N GLN A 101 9.65 -17.27 4.61
CA GLN A 101 9.49 -15.82 4.63
C GLN A 101 8.56 -15.32 5.72
N PHE A 102 8.73 -14.06 6.12
CA PHE A 102 7.75 -13.32 6.91
C PHE A 102 6.50 -13.06 6.08
N LEU A 103 5.35 -13.10 6.75
CA LEU A 103 4.06 -12.88 6.12
C LEU A 103 3.64 -11.43 6.28
N ALA A 104 3.47 -10.73 5.17
CA ALA A 104 2.75 -9.46 5.15
C ALA A 104 1.27 -9.72 5.52
N ASP A 105 0.60 -8.69 6.02
CA ASP A 105 -0.73 -8.81 6.62
C ASP A 105 -1.74 -9.58 5.74
N ARG A 106 -1.77 -9.33 4.44
CA ARG A 106 -2.66 -10.03 3.50
C ARG A 106 -2.19 -11.42 3.08
N TYR A 107 -1.00 -11.84 3.51
CA TYR A 107 -0.58 -13.24 3.42
C TYR A 107 -1.06 -14.08 4.60
N VAL A 108 -1.75 -13.47 5.57
CA VAL A 108 -2.35 -14.18 6.70
C VAL A 108 -3.86 -14.10 6.58
N THR A 109 -4.51 -15.24 6.71
CA THR A 109 -5.97 -15.35 6.78
C THR A 109 -6.37 -16.14 8.03
N GLY A 110 -7.52 -15.83 8.58
CA GLY A 110 -8.02 -16.50 9.77
C GLY A 110 -9.45 -16.11 10.10
N GLU A 111 -9.89 -16.41 11.30
CA GLU A 111 -11.18 -15.98 11.81
C GLU A 111 -11.05 -14.59 12.47
N CYS A 112 -11.97 -13.70 12.14
CA CYS A 112 -12.02 -12.35 12.74
C CYS A 112 -12.36 -12.43 14.23
N PRO A 113 -11.57 -11.83 15.14
CA PRO A 113 -11.86 -11.85 16.57
C PRO A 113 -13.12 -11.04 16.97
N HIS A 114 -13.62 -10.16 16.09
CA HIS A 114 -14.78 -9.32 16.37
C HIS A 114 -16.10 -9.92 15.90
N CYS A 115 -16.17 -10.39 14.66
CA CYS A 115 -17.42 -10.85 14.07
C CYS A 115 -17.43 -12.34 13.72
N HIS A 116 -16.35 -13.05 14.04
CA HIS A 116 -16.16 -14.48 13.77
C HIS A 116 -16.30 -14.88 12.29
N ALA A 117 -16.14 -13.94 11.37
CA ALA A 117 -16.10 -14.24 9.95
C ALA A 117 -14.84 -15.03 9.61
N GLN A 118 -15.00 -16.11 8.85
CA GLN A 118 -13.88 -16.88 8.33
C GLN A 118 -13.23 -16.15 7.15
N GLY A 119 -11.92 -16.32 6.97
CA GLY A 119 -11.18 -15.76 5.87
C GLY A 119 -10.90 -14.25 6.00
N ALA A 120 -10.94 -13.69 7.22
CA ALA A 120 -10.50 -12.33 7.48
C ALA A 120 -8.98 -12.21 7.21
N TYR A 121 -8.56 -11.10 6.60
CA TYR A 121 -7.15 -10.79 6.38
C TYR A 121 -6.51 -10.17 7.62
N GLY A 122 -5.17 -10.24 7.68
CA GLY A 122 -4.41 -9.73 8.82
C GLY A 122 -4.40 -8.21 8.99
N ASP A 123 -4.85 -7.44 8.00
CA ASP A 123 -4.98 -5.97 8.07
C ASP A 123 -6.42 -5.52 8.36
N GLN A 124 -7.40 -6.24 7.84
CA GLN A 124 -8.80 -5.84 7.95
C GLN A 124 -9.74 -7.01 7.75
N CYS A 125 -10.83 -7.03 8.51
CA CYS A 125 -11.96 -7.91 8.23
C CYS A 125 -12.87 -7.27 7.18
N GLU A 126 -12.97 -7.86 6.01
CA GLU A 126 -13.83 -7.34 4.93
C GLU A 126 -15.34 -7.43 5.24
N LYS A 127 -15.74 -8.26 6.22
CA LYS A 127 -17.15 -8.40 6.61
C LYS A 127 -17.62 -7.31 7.57
N CYS A 128 -16.84 -6.97 8.59
CA CYS A 128 -17.22 -5.97 9.59
C CYS A 128 -16.42 -4.66 9.51
N GLY A 129 -15.41 -4.58 8.63
CA GLY A 129 -14.59 -3.39 8.42
C GLY A 129 -13.59 -3.07 9.53
N THR A 130 -13.47 -3.93 10.55
CA THR A 130 -12.54 -3.70 11.66
C THR A 130 -11.10 -3.87 11.18
N SER A 131 -10.23 -2.89 11.51
CA SER A 131 -8.79 -3.03 11.34
C SER A 131 -8.23 -4.06 12.32
N LEU A 132 -7.31 -4.89 11.85
CA LEU A 132 -6.72 -6.00 12.58
C LEU A 132 -5.19 -5.92 12.51
N ASN A 133 -4.52 -6.60 13.46
CA ASN A 133 -3.16 -7.05 13.25
C ASN A 133 -3.19 -8.53 12.88
N ALA A 134 -2.28 -8.98 12.04
CA ALA A 134 -2.25 -10.39 11.63
C ALA A 134 -2.13 -11.37 12.81
N THR A 135 -1.51 -10.94 13.91
CA THR A 135 -1.37 -11.70 15.16
C THR A 135 -2.66 -11.80 15.98
N ASP A 136 -3.67 -10.98 15.69
CA ASP A 136 -4.94 -10.97 16.44
C ASP A 136 -5.96 -11.96 15.86
N LEU A 137 -5.70 -12.47 14.65
CA LEU A 137 -6.59 -13.45 14.01
C LEU A 137 -6.67 -14.74 14.83
N ILE A 138 -7.87 -15.30 14.90
CA ILE A 138 -8.09 -16.62 15.48
C ILE A 138 -7.74 -17.67 14.42
N ASN A 139 -6.92 -18.66 14.80
CA ASN A 139 -6.44 -19.72 13.91
C ASN A 139 -5.82 -19.17 12.59
N PRO A 140 -4.77 -18.35 12.68
CA PRO A 140 -4.14 -17.78 11.48
C PRO A 140 -3.49 -18.85 10.60
N HIS A 141 -3.61 -18.69 9.29
CA HIS A 141 -3.00 -19.55 8.28
C HIS A 141 -2.29 -18.71 7.22
N SER A 142 -1.20 -19.21 6.69
CA SER A 142 -0.53 -18.63 5.54
C SER A 142 -1.37 -18.76 4.28
N ALA A 143 -1.68 -17.66 3.61
CA ALA A 143 -2.33 -17.68 2.30
C ALA A 143 -1.40 -18.22 1.18
N ILE A 144 -0.10 -18.39 1.47
CA ILE A 144 0.88 -18.90 0.52
C ILE A 144 0.92 -20.43 0.51
N THR A 145 0.95 -21.03 1.71
CA THR A 145 1.14 -22.50 1.86
C THR A 145 -0.05 -23.20 2.51
N GLY A 146 -0.93 -22.46 3.18
CA GLY A 146 -2.02 -23.00 4.00
C GLY A 146 -1.59 -23.43 5.40
N ASN A 147 -0.31 -23.37 5.73
CA ASN A 147 0.21 -23.81 7.03
C ASN A 147 -0.07 -22.77 8.13
N VAL A 148 -0.02 -23.26 9.37
CA VAL A 148 -0.05 -22.38 10.54
C VAL A 148 1.32 -21.71 10.67
N PRO A 149 1.38 -20.36 10.63
CA PRO A 149 2.64 -19.64 10.76
C PRO A 149 3.14 -19.62 12.20
N VAL A 150 4.45 -19.40 12.38
CA VAL A 150 5.09 -19.25 13.68
C VAL A 150 5.48 -17.81 13.93
N LEU A 151 5.56 -17.40 15.21
CA LEU A 151 6.06 -16.07 15.56
C LEU A 151 7.59 -16.07 15.53
N ARG A 152 8.18 -15.10 14.82
CA ARG A 152 9.63 -14.83 14.81
C ARG A 152 9.89 -13.35 15.04
N GLU A 153 11.02 -13.09 15.71
CA GLU A 153 11.51 -11.73 15.91
C GLU A 153 12.02 -11.13 14.59
N THR A 154 11.66 -9.86 14.35
CA THR A 154 12.15 -9.07 13.22
C THR A 154 12.31 -7.61 13.61
N ARG A 155 13.13 -6.87 12.87
CA ARG A 155 13.41 -5.46 13.09
C ARG A 155 12.91 -4.64 11.90
N HIS A 156 12.25 -3.52 12.20
CA HIS A 156 11.71 -2.61 11.20
C HIS A 156 12.07 -1.17 11.53
N TRP A 157 12.15 -0.35 10.50
CA TRP A 157 12.23 1.10 10.64
C TRP A 157 10.84 1.70 10.67
N TYR A 158 10.64 2.59 11.62
CA TYR A 158 9.40 3.33 11.80
C TYR A 158 9.66 4.82 11.69
N LEU A 159 8.74 5.52 11.05
CA LEU A 159 8.72 6.98 11.08
C LEU A 159 7.98 7.42 12.35
N PRO A 160 8.62 8.12 13.30
CA PRO A 160 8.01 8.52 14.57
C PRO A 160 7.09 9.73 14.35
N LEU A 161 5.86 9.50 13.87
CA LEU A 161 4.89 10.54 13.52
C LEU A 161 4.48 11.42 14.70
N ASP A 162 4.58 10.90 15.92
CA ASP A 162 4.38 11.64 17.17
C ASP A 162 5.29 12.87 17.29
N ARG A 163 6.51 12.82 16.76
CA ARG A 163 7.42 13.98 16.70
C ARG A 163 6.93 15.06 15.77
N TRP A 164 6.19 14.70 14.76
CA TRP A 164 5.71 15.61 13.71
C TRP A 164 4.28 16.09 13.97
N GLU A 165 3.57 15.49 14.94
CA GLU A 165 2.18 15.83 15.25
C GLU A 165 1.94 17.32 15.44
N PRO A 166 2.74 18.09 16.23
CA PRO A 166 2.51 19.52 16.41
C PRO A 166 2.62 20.31 15.10
N ALA A 167 3.62 20.00 14.28
CA ALA A 167 3.82 20.67 12.98
C ALA A 167 2.73 20.30 11.97
N LEU A 168 2.33 19.03 11.92
CA LEU A 168 1.25 18.57 11.06
C LEU A 168 -0.10 19.17 11.47
N ARG A 169 -0.37 19.23 12.77
CA ARG A 169 -1.59 19.86 13.32
C ARG A 169 -1.66 21.34 12.92
N GLN A 170 -0.58 22.07 13.11
CA GLN A 170 -0.51 23.47 12.72
C GLN A 170 -0.71 23.63 11.21
N TRP A 171 -0.01 22.85 10.41
CA TRP A 171 -0.12 22.89 8.95
C TRP A 171 -1.55 22.61 8.46
N ILE A 172 -2.21 21.57 8.99
CA ILE A 172 -3.58 21.19 8.59
C ILE A 172 -4.59 22.26 9.07
N LEU A 173 -4.58 22.59 10.37
CA LEU A 173 -5.64 23.39 10.97
C LEU A 173 -5.52 24.88 10.68
N GLU A 174 -4.31 25.40 10.49
CA GLU A 174 -4.05 26.83 10.28
C GLU A 174 -3.74 27.17 8.83
N GLY A 175 -3.09 26.27 8.10
CA GLY A 175 -2.57 26.51 6.75
C GLY A 175 -3.53 26.19 5.61
N HIS A 176 -4.52 25.33 5.82
CA HIS A 176 -5.34 24.77 4.73
C HIS A 176 -6.85 24.88 4.96
N LYS A 177 -7.31 26.10 5.26
CA LYS A 177 -8.74 26.38 5.49
C LYS A 177 -9.62 26.18 4.26
N GLU A 178 -9.02 26.08 3.08
CA GLU A 178 -9.69 25.80 1.79
C GLU A 178 -10.07 24.31 1.64
N TRP A 179 -9.59 23.44 2.49
CA TRP A 179 -9.92 22.02 2.43
C TRP A 179 -11.36 21.77 2.91
N LYS A 180 -11.95 20.68 2.41
CA LYS A 180 -13.30 20.30 2.81
C LYS A 180 -13.33 19.89 4.28
N THR A 181 -14.46 20.14 4.93
CA THR A 181 -14.66 19.89 6.38
C THR A 181 -14.33 18.45 6.78
N ASN A 182 -14.65 17.47 5.93
CA ASN A 182 -14.35 16.06 6.20
C ASN A 182 -12.84 15.69 6.12
N VAL A 183 -12.00 16.61 5.67
CA VAL A 183 -10.52 16.41 5.67
C VAL A 183 -9.90 16.88 6.97
N TYR A 184 -10.57 17.78 7.70
CA TYR A 184 -10.09 18.20 9.02
C TYR A 184 -10.31 17.14 10.13
N GLY A 185 -11.06 16.08 9.87
CA GLY A 185 -11.34 14.98 10.79
C GLY A 185 -12.68 15.07 11.47
#